data_d54d9ab15401cdd31e234522bc2988c7
#
_entry.id   d54d9ab15401cdd31e234522bc2988c7
#
_cell.length_a   1.000
_cell.length_b   1.000
_cell.length_c   1.000
_cell.angle_alpha   90.00
_cell.angle_beta   90.00
_cell.angle_gamma   90.00
#
_symmetry.space_group_name_H-M   'P 1'
#
loop_
_entity.id
_entity.type
_entity.pdbx_description
1 polymer ?
#
loop_
_entity_poly.entity_id
_entity_poly.type
_entity_poly.pdbx_seq_one_letter_code
_entity_poly.pdbx_strand_id
1 'polypeptide(L)'
;MAETKVALVTGASRGAGAGIARGFGELGYTVYVTGRTITPGDARGWDGTVLPGTVAETAAKVTELGGKGIPVMCDHGDDEQVAALFKQIEEEQGQLDVLVNNAAYIHHQLIEKKPFWEKELDAAKILDVGLRSAYVASWHAAKMMVKQGSGVIAF
;
A
#
# COMPACT_ATOMS: atom_id res chain seq x y z
N MET A 1 16.94 15.48 -18.74
CA MET A 1 16.94 14.50 -17.64
C MET A 1 15.65 13.70 -17.76
N ALA A 2 15.68 12.40 -17.52
CA ALA A 2 14.44 11.62 -17.48
C ALA A 2 13.59 12.11 -16.30
N GLU A 3 12.29 12.26 -16.53
CA GLU A 3 11.33 12.61 -15.49
C GLU A 3 11.28 11.50 -14.44
N THR A 4 11.34 11.86 -13.15
CA THR A 4 11.31 10.89 -12.05
C THR A 4 9.92 10.26 -11.99
N LYS A 5 9.85 8.95 -12.14
CA LYS A 5 8.59 8.21 -12.06
C LYS A 5 8.08 8.08 -10.62
N VAL A 6 6.77 8.00 -10.48
CA VAL A 6 6.07 7.95 -9.20
C VAL A 6 5.34 6.61 -9.05
N ALA A 7 5.58 5.93 -7.93
CA ALA A 7 4.88 4.71 -7.55
C ALA A 7 4.14 4.87 -6.22
N LEU A 8 2.97 4.27 -6.12
CA LEU A 8 2.22 4.08 -4.87
C LEU A 8 2.15 2.59 -4.57
N VAL A 9 2.62 2.20 -3.39
CA VAL A 9 2.52 0.81 -2.91
C VAL A 9 1.66 0.78 -1.65
N THR A 10 0.50 0.13 -1.73
CA THR A 10 -0.42 0.02 -0.60
C THR A 10 -0.02 -1.11 0.33
N GLY A 11 -0.17 -0.94 1.63
CA GLY A 11 0.20 -1.96 2.62
C GLY A 11 1.70 -2.26 2.66
N ALA A 12 2.55 -1.23 2.51
CA ALA A 12 3.98 -1.37 2.31
C ALA A 12 4.84 -1.21 3.56
N SER A 13 4.26 -1.29 4.77
CA SER A 13 5.02 -1.22 6.02
C SER A 13 5.94 -2.44 6.26
N ARG A 14 5.67 -3.57 5.59
CA ARG A 14 6.40 -4.85 5.74
C ARG A 14 6.13 -5.82 4.58
N GLY A 15 6.75 -6.99 4.65
CA GLY A 15 6.48 -8.13 3.75
C GLY A 15 6.68 -7.79 2.26
N ALA A 16 5.79 -8.32 1.44
CA ALA A 16 5.85 -8.13 -0.01
C ALA A 16 5.77 -6.65 -0.42
N GLY A 17 4.86 -5.87 0.19
CA GLY A 17 4.71 -4.45 -0.10
C GLY A 17 5.99 -3.65 0.16
N ALA A 18 6.68 -3.91 1.28
CA ALA A 18 7.96 -3.27 1.57
C ALA A 18 9.05 -3.71 0.59
N GLY A 19 9.06 -4.99 0.17
CA GLY A 19 9.97 -5.50 -0.85
C GLY A 19 9.77 -4.82 -2.20
N ILE A 20 8.53 -4.69 -2.64
CA ILE A 20 8.15 -4.02 -3.88
C ILE A 20 8.55 -2.53 -3.84
N ALA A 21 8.25 -1.84 -2.74
CA ALA A 21 8.61 -0.43 -2.57
C ALA A 21 10.12 -0.21 -2.68
N ARG A 22 10.93 -1.09 -2.07
CA ARG A 22 12.40 -1.06 -2.18
C ARG A 22 12.88 -1.26 -3.61
N GLY A 23 12.29 -2.22 -4.35
CA GLY A 23 12.61 -2.44 -5.75
C GLY A 23 12.39 -1.19 -6.62
N PHE A 24 11.31 -0.44 -6.39
CA PHE A 24 11.12 0.86 -7.04
C PHE A 24 12.17 1.90 -6.59
N GLY A 25 12.62 1.83 -5.33
CA GLY A 25 13.71 2.66 -4.82
C GLY A 25 15.01 2.45 -5.62
N GLU A 26 15.40 1.19 -5.86
CA GLU A 26 16.57 0.83 -6.69
C GLU A 26 16.48 1.37 -8.13
N LEU A 27 15.25 1.54 -8.64
CA LEU A 27 15.00 2.12 -9.95
C LEU A 27 14.93 3.66 -9.95
N GLY A 28 15.15 4.31 -8.80
CA GLY A 28 15.15 5.77 -8.66
C GLY A 28 13.77 6.43 -8.64
N TYR A 29 12.71 5.68 -8.35
CA TYR A 29 11.35 6.22 -8.28
C TYR A 29 11.13 7.07 -7.02
N THR A 30 10.19 8.02 -7.10
CA THR A 30 9.49 8.52 -5.92
C THR A 30 8.44 7.50 -5.52
N VAL A 31 8.50 6.99 -4.29
CA VAL A 31 7.63 5.89 -3.83
C VAL A 31 6.82 6.32 -2.62
N TYR A 32 5.51 6.38 -2.77
CA TYR A 32 4.58 6.53 -1.65
C TYR A 32 4.41 5.18 -0.97
N VAL A 33 4.92 5.08 0.24
CA VAL A 33 4.88 3.88 1.08
C VAL A 33 3.75 4.03 2.06
N THR A 34 2.66 3.29 1.87
CA THR A 34 1.44 3.52 2.66
C THR A 34 1.04 2.32 3.50
N GLY A 35 0.38 2.58 4.61
CA GLY A 35 -0.10 1.58 5.55
C GLY A 35 -0.46 2.20 6.89
N ARG A 36 -0.99 1.38 7.80
CA ARG A 36 -1.48 1.82 9.11
C ARG A 36 -0.39 1.92 10.18
N THR A 37 0.70 1.16 10.03
CA THR A 37 1.73 1.05 11.06
C THR A 37 2.75 2.17 10.94
N ILE A 38 2.70 3.11 11.87
CA ILE A 38 3.62 4.25 11.96
C ILE A 38 4.60 4.13 13.14
N THR A 39 4.22 3.41 14.20
CA THR A 39 5.04 3.19 15.38
C THR A 39 5.60 1.78 15.39
N PRO A 40 6.93 1.59 15.62
CA PRO A 40 7.51 0.27 15.76
C PRO A 40 6.87 -0.51 16.92
N GLY A 41 6.50 -1.76 16.67
CA GLY A 41 5.93 -2.64 17.67
C GLY A 41 4.41 -2.56 17.85
N ASP A 42 3.70 -1.66 17.16
CA ASP A 42 2.23 -1.56 17.26
C ASP A 42 1.50 -2.62 16.44
N ALA A 43 2.13 -3.13 15.38
CA ALA A 43 1.50 -4.15 14.56
C ALA A 43 1.55 -5.52 15.22
N ARG A 44 0.45 -6.24 15.16
CA ARG A 44 0.32 -7.62 15.64
C ARG A 44 -0.03 -8.55 14.50
N GLY A 45 0.61 -9.72 14.49
CA GLY A 45 0.19 -10.83 13.67
C GLY A 45 -1.12 -11.43 14.19
N TRP A 46 -1.72 -12.27 13.38
CA TRP A 46 -2.93 -13.01 13.74
C TRP A 46 -2.75 -13.93 14.97
N ASP A 47 -1.52 -14.31 15.31
CA ASP A 47 -1.12 -15.09 16.49
C ASP A 47 -0.71 -14.21 17.68
N GLY A 48 -0.84 -12.89 17.58
CA GLY A 48 -0.46 -11.92 18.61
C GLY A 48 1.02 -11.54 18.61
N THR A 49 1.85 -12.14 17.73
CA THR A 49 3.26 -11.77 17.62
C THR A 49 3.43 -10.31 17.18
N VAL A 50 4.46 -9.65 17.69
CA VAL A 50 4.82 -8.31 17.25
C VAL A 50 5.40 -8.39 15.84
N LEU A 51 4.79 -7.67 14.92
CA LEU A 51 5.28 -7.61 13.55
C LEU A 51 6.24 -6.43 13.38
N PRO A 52 7.41 -6.64 12.73
CA PRO A 52 8.36 -5.58 12.45
C PRO A 52 7.87 -4.68 11.32
N GLY A 53 8.48 -3.52 11.21
CA GLY A 53 8.34 -2.61 10.08
C GLY A 53 7.22 -1.58 10.22
N THR A 54 7.54 -0.39 9.75
CA THR A 54 6.66 0.76 9.64
C THR A 54 6.72 1.35 8.24
N VAL A 55 5.79 2.23 7.91
CA VAL A 55 5.85 2.97 6.63
C VAL A 55 7.10 3.85 6.56
N ALA A 56 7.52 4.44 7.70
CA ALA A 56 8.71 5.29 7.78
C ALA A 56 10.00 4.49 7.56
N GLU A 57 10.15 3.32 8.18
CA GLU A 57 11.32 2.44 7.98
C GLU A 57 11.44 1.98 6.53
N THR A 58 10.32 1.60 5.91
CA THR A 58 10.33 1.21 4.48
C THR A 58 10.67 2.38 3.58
N ALA A 59 10.10 3.58 3.83
CA ALA A 59 10.40 4.78 3.05
C ALA A 59 11.88 5.21 3.18
N ALA A 60 12.47 5.09 4.37
CA ALA A 60 13.90 5.32 4.58
C ALA A 60 14.73 4.36 3.73
N LYS A 61 14.37 3.07 3.68
CA LYS A 61 15.06 2.08 2.84
C LYS A 61 14.95 2.37 1.34
N VAL A 62 13.78 2.83 0.87
CA VAL A 62 13.61 3.30 -0.51
C VAL A 62 14.61 4.42 -0.83
N THR A 63 14.78 5.36 0.11
CA THR A 63 15.69 6.49 -0.07
C THR A 63 17.16 6.06 -0.04
N GLU A 64 17.54 5.16 0.86
CA GLU A 64 18.89 4.57 0.91
C GLU A 64 19.27 3.84 -0.39
N LEU A 65 18.30 3.29 -1.11
CA LEU A 65 18.48 2.56 -2.36
C LEU A 65 18.54 3.47 -3.61
N GLY A 66 18.39 4.76 -3.45
CA GLY A 66 18.53 5.74 -4.53
C GLY A 66 17.25 6.35 -5.04
N GLY A 67 16.09 5.94 -4.54
CA GLY A 67 14.79 6.56 -4.80
C GLY A 67 14.47 7.70 -3.83
N LYS A 68 13.21 8.10 -3.78
CA LYS A 68 12.65 9.02 -2.79
C LYS A 68 11.45 8.33 -2.10
N GLY A 69 11.64 7.84 -0.88
CA GLY A 69 10.56 7.25 -0.09
C GLY A 69 9.72 8.30 0.64
N ILE A 70 8.42 8.26 0.47
CA ILE A 70 7.46 9.13 1.15
C ILE A 70 6.53 8.25 1.99
N PRO A 71 6.67 8.26 3.33
CA PRO A 71 5.79 7.50 4.19
C PRO A 71 4.46 8.22 4.37
N VAL A 72 3.34 7.52 4.19
CA VAL A 72 2.00 8.07 4.44
C VAL A 72 1.18 7.08 5.26
N MET A 73 0.67 7.53 6.40
CA MET A 73 -0.31 6.75 7.15
C MET A 73 -1.62 6.75 6.37
N CYS A 74 -2.10 5.54 6.04
CA CYS A 74 -3.36 5.37 5.35
C CYS A 74 -4.00 4.02 5.72
N ASP A 75 -5.21 4.06 6.23
CA ASP A 75 -6.06 2.88 6.30
C ASP A 75 -6.80 2.74 4.96
N HIS A 76 -6.43 1.70 4.20
CA HIS A 76 -7.03 1.45 2.90
C HIS A 76 -8.48 0.95 2.96
N GLY A 77 -9.01 0.71 4.16
CA GLY A 77 -10.43 0.48 4.40
C GLY A 77 -11.25 1.77 4.56
N ASP A 78 -10.59 2.92 4.62
CA ASP A 78 -11.18 4.25 4.79
C ASP A 78 -11.07 5.06 3.50
N ASP A 79 -12.19 5.26 2.82
CA ASP A 79 -12.23 5.95 1.53
C ASP A 79 -11.78 7.42 1.60
N GLU A 80 -11.99 8.10 2.74
CA GLU A 80 -11.57 9.49 2.92
C GLU A 80 -10.05 9.59 3.03
N GLN A 81 -9.41 8.67 3.75
CA GLN A 81 -7.95 8.60 3.84
C GLN A 81 -7.34 8.26 2.48
N VAL A 82 -7.95 7.34 1.73
CA VAL A 82 -7.50 7.03 0.36
C VAL A 82 -7.63 8.25 -0.55
N ALA A 83 -8.76 8.96 -0.51
CA ALA A 83 -8.94 10.18 -1.30
C ALA A 83 -7.90 11.26 -0.94
N ALA A 84 -7.61 11.45 0.35
CA ALA A 84 -6.59 12.40 0.82
C ALA A 84 -5.18 12.02 0.33
N LEU A 85 -4.84 10.73 0.34
CA LEU A 85 -3.59 10.21 -0.20
C LEU A 85 -3.43 10.55 -1.69
N PHE A 86 -4.44 10.28 -2.51
CA PHE A 86 -4.37 10.59 -3.94
C PHE A 86 -4.32 12.10 -4.21
N LYS A 87 -5.02 12.89 -3.42
CA LYS A 87 -4.92 14.36 -3.47
C LYS A 87 -3.48 14.82 -3.18
N GLN A 88 -2.84 14.28 -2.14
CA GLN A 88 -1.45 14.57 -1.81
C GLN A 88 -0.52 14.22 -2.98
N ILE A 89 -0.68 13.04 -3.59
CA ILE A 89 0.14 12.62 -4.75
C ILE A 89 -0.05 13.61 -5.92
N GLU A 90 -1.29 14.01 -6.22
CA GLU A 90 -1.58 14.96 -7.30
C GLU A 90 -0.96 16.33 -7.03
N GLU A 91 -1.05 16.85 -5.79
CA GLU A 91 -0.47 18.15 -5.39
C GLU A 91 1.05 18.14 -5.37
N GLU A 92 1.69 17.07 -4.91
CA GLU A 92 3.15 17.00 -4.75
C GLU A 92 3.87 16.58 -6.03
N GLN A 93 3.28 15.72 -6.87
CA GLN A 93 3.94 15.11 -8.02
C GLN A 93 3.25 15.45 -9.35
N GLY A 94 1.95 15.67 -9.36
CA GLY A 94 1.17 15.88 -10.58
C GLY A 94 1.00 14.63 -11.45
N GLN A 95 1.59 13.49 -11.07
CA GLN A 95 1.58 12.24 -11.83
C GLN A 95 1.58 11.02 -10.93
N LEU A 96 1.15 9.88 -11.48
CA LEU A 96 1.28 8.55 -10.87
C LEU A 96 1.52 7.53 -11.98
N ASP A 97 2.71 6.93 -12.01
CA ASP A 97 3.09 5.96 -13.05
C ASP A 97 2.68 4.53 -12.68
N VAL A 98 2.77 4.18 -11.40
CA VAL A 98 2.48 2.83 -10.93
C VAL A 98 1.66 2.86 -9.64
N LEU A 99 0.57 2.11 -9.64
CA LEU A 99 -0.15 1.71 -8.42
C LEU A 99 0.04 0.21 -8.20
N VAL A 100 0.48 -0.17 -7.00
CA VAL A 100 0.51 -1.57 -6.56
C VAL A 100 -0.50 -1.76 -5.43
N ASN A 101 -1.58 -2.48 -5.72
CA ASN A 101 -2.60 -2.90 -4.76
C ASN A 101 -2.10 -4.12 -3.98
N ASN A 102 -1.43 -3.88 -2.86
CA ASN A 102 -0.88 -4.95 -2.01
C ASN A 102 -1.56 -5.00 -0.63
N ALA A 103 -2.25 -3.95 -0.20
CA ALA A 103 -2.93 -3.93 1.09
C ALA A 103 -4.01 -5.02 1.17
N ALA A 104 -3.94 -5.85 2.22
CA ALA A 104 -4.94 -6.88 2.49
C ALA A 104 -5.16 -7.05 3.99
N TYR A 105 -6.39 -7.36 4.38
CA TYR A 105 -6.72 -7.82 5.72
C TYR A 105 -6.47 -9.32 5.82
N ILE A 106 -5.65 -9.74 6.78
CA ILE A 106 -5.36 -11.16 7.01
C ILE A 106 -6.00 -11.58 8.33
N HIS A 107 -7.03 -12.40 8.24
CA HIS A 107 -7.72 -12.98 9.40
C HIS A 107 -6.99 -14.23 9.89
N HIS A 108 -6.92 -14.44 11.23
CA HIS A 108 -6.22 -15.58 11.82
C HIS A 108 -6.77 -16.94 11.36
N GLN A 109 -8.06 -17.02 11.04
CA GLN A 109 -8.68 -18.25 10.53
C GLN A 109 -8.54 -18.45 9.01
N LEU A 110 -7.80 -17.58 8.31
CA LEU A 110 -7.67 -17.69 6.85
C LEU A 110 -7.15 -19.06 6.41
N ILE A 111 -6.12 -19.57 7.10
CA ILE A 111 -5.44 -20.84 6.81
C ILE A 111 -5.93 -22.01 7.68
N GLU A 112 -6.86 -21.81 8.59
CA GLU A 112 -7.42 -22.90 9.38
C GLU A 112 -8.15 -23.92 8.48
N LYS A 113 -7.87 -25.21 8.73
CA LYS A 113 -8.59 -26.33 8.09
C LYS A 113 -9.98 -26.50 8.71
N LYS A 114 -10.87 -25.57 8.37
CA LYS A 114 -12.22 -25.46 8.90
C LYS A 114 -13.15 -25.04 7.77
N PRO A 115 -14.37 -25.61 7.68
CA PRO A 115 -15.36 -25.16 6.70
C PRO A 115 -15.58 -23.65 6.82
N PHE A 116 -15.74 -22.95 5.69
CA PHE A 116 -15.80 -21.47 5.72
C PHE A 116 -17.03 -20.96 6.53
N TRP A 117 -18.13 -21.69 6.55
CA TRP A 117 -19.34 -21.35 7.33
C TRP A 117 -19.20 -21.54 8.84
N GLU A 118 -18.12 -22.15 9.30
CA GLU A 118 -17.76 -22.29 10.71
C GLU A 118 -16.69 -21.28 11.14
N LYS A 119 -16.13 -20.51 10.20
CA LYS A 119 -15.19 -19.44 10.49
C LYS A 119 -15.94 -18.20 10.99
N GLU A 120 -15.24 -17.36 11.72
CA GLU A 120 -15.77 -16.09 12.16
C GLU A 120 -16.15 -15.22 10.96
N LEU A 121 -17.29 -14.51 11.05
CA LEU A 121 -17.76 -13.65 9.96
C LEU A 121 -16.77 -12.51 9.66
N ASP A 122 -15.97 -12.11 10.64
CA ASP A 122 -14.89 -11.11 10.51
C ASP A 122 -13.85 -11.47 9.43
N ALA A 123 -13.74 -12.75 9.07
CA ALA A 123 -12.91 -13.18 7.93
C ALA A 123 -13.34 -12.51 6.61
N ALA A 124 -14.61 -12.10 6.49
CA ALA A 124 -15.13 -11.37 5.33
C ALA A 124 -14.50 -9.98 5.14
N LYS A 125 -13.85 -9.40 6.16
CA LYS A 125 -13.13 -8.12 6.05
C LYS A 125 -12.03 -8.11 4.99
N ILE A 126 -11.56 -9.28 4.55
CA ILE A 126 -10.65 -9.38 3.40
C ILE A 126 -11.29 -8.86 2.11
N LEU A 127 -12.62 -8.87 2.00
CA LEU A 127 -13.34 -8.29 0.87
C LEU A 127 -13.29 -6.76 0.92
N ASP A 128 -13.27 -6.18 2.12
CA ASP A 128 -13.19 -4.73 2.31
C ASP A 128 -11.76 -4.24 2.07
N VAL A 129 -10.77 -4.85 2.75
CA VAL A 129 -9.35 -4.53 2.58
C VAL A 129 -8.65 -5.68 1.85
N GLY A 130 -8.57 -5.57 0.55
CA GLY A 130 -8.06 -6.54 -0.40
C GLY A 130 -8.79 -6.42 -1.74
N LEU A 131 -10.10 -6.59 -1.75
CA LEU A 131 -10.88 -6.45 -2.98
C LEU A 131 -11.42 -5.03 -3.17
N ARG A 132 -12.28 -4.55 -2.24
CA ARG A 132 -12.89 -3.23 -2.37
C ARG A 132 -11.87 -2.10 -2.30
N SER A 133 -10.92 -2.18 -1.39
CA SER A 133 -9.86 -1.17 -1.27
C SER A 133 -9.00 -1.07 -2.54
N ALA A 134 -8.72 -2.20 -3.21
CA ALA A 134 -8.02 -2.22 -4.48
C ALA A 134 -8.84 -1.54 -5.59
N TYR A 135 -10.15 -1.74 -5.63
CA TYR A 135 -11.05 -1.04 -6.55
C TYR A 135 -11.01 0.48 -6.31
N VAL A 136 -11.15 0.92 -5.05
CA VAL A 136 -11.17 2.35 -4.68
C VAL A 136 -9.85 3.03 -5.06
N ALA A 137 -8.70 2.43 -4.71
CA ALA A 137 -7.39 2.96 -5.08
C ALA A 137 -7.22 3.02 -6.60
N SER A 138 -7.63 1.98 -7.32
CA SER A 138 -7.57 1.93 -8.78
C SER A 138 -8.46 2.98 -9.44
N TRP A 139 -9.64 3.27 -8.88
CA TRP A 139 -10.54 4.32 -9.36
C TRP A 139 -9.91 5.71 -9.25
N HIS A 140 -9.22 6.01 -8.15
CA HIS A 140 -8.47 7.27 -8.01
C HIS A 140 -7.26 7.32 -8.95
N ALA A 141 -6.45 6.26 -9.01
CA ALA A 141 -5.28 6.17 -9.87
C ALA A 141 -5.64 6.35 -11.35
N ALA A 142 -6.71 5.69 -11.80
CA ALA A 142 -7.16 5.78 -13.19
C ALA A 142 -7.49 7.22 -13.60
N LYS A 143 -8.04 8.06 -12.72
CA LYS A 143 -8.31 9.47 -13.03
C LYS A 143 -7.04 10.25 -13.36
N MET A 144 -5.94 9.97 -12.64
CA MET A 144 -4.64 10.58 -12.91
C MET A 144 -4.02 10.00 -14.19
N MET A 145 -3.95 8.67 -14.28
CA MET A 145 -3.30 7.95 -15.38
C MET A 145 -3.96 8.21 -16.74
N VAL A 146 -5.29 8.35 -16.79
CA VAL A 146 -6.01 8.69 -18.02
C VAL A 146 -5.66 10.11 -18.50
N LYS A 147 -5.57 11.08 -17.58
CA LYS A 147 -5.16 12.46 -17.93
C LYS A 147 -3.72 12.50 -18.46
N GLN A 148 -2.81 11.72 -17.88
CA GLN A 148 -1.40 11.68 -18.32
C GLN A 148 -1.17 10.76 -19.54
N GLY A 149 -2.17 9.96 -19.93
CA GLY A 149 -2.09 9.05 -21.08
C GLY A 149 -1.24 7.79 -20.86
N SER A 150 -0.83 7.51 -19.61
CA SER A 150 0.01 6.35 -19.26
C SER A 150 -0.17 5.96 -17.79
N GLY A 151 0.16 4.73 -17.44
CA GLY A 151 0.15 4.23 -16.08
C GLY A 151 -0.02 2.72 -16.03
N VAL A 152 0.33 2.12 -14.90
CA VAL A 152 0.19 0.69 -14.63
C VAL A 152 -0.47 0.49 -13.26
N ILE A 153 -1.51 -0.33 -13.24
CA ILE A 153 -2.16 -0.78 -12.00
C ILE A 153 -1.90 -2.28 -11.86
N ALA A 154 -1.24 -2.67 -10.78
CA ALA A 154 -0.92 -4.05 -10.44
C ALA A 154 -1.68 -4.51 -9.18
N PHE A 155 -1.93 -5.84 -9.12
CA PHE A 155 -2.62 -6.51 -8.01
C PHE A 155 -1.77 -7.66 -7.49
#